data_68ac08331ed5046cd97e28a2258559ad
#
_entry.id   68ac08331ed5046cd97e28a2258559ad
#
_cell.length_a   1.000
_cell.length_b   1.000
_cell.length_c   1.000
_cell.angle_alpha   90.00
_cell.angle_beta   90.00
_cell.angle_gamma   90.00
#
_symmetry.space_group_name_H-M   'P 1'
#
loop_
_entity.id
_entity.type
_entity.pdbx_description
1 polymer ?
#
loop_
_entity_poly.entity_id
_entity_poly.type
_entity_poly.pdbx_seq_one_letter_code
_entity_poly.pdbx_strand_id
1 'polypeptide(L)'
;GRVLVDGRDLWEQGADLRSFRFLVGLVMQYPEYQLFEETCARDIAYGPRNMGLDEAEVQRRVREAAAFVGLSDELLEKSPFELSGGQKRRVAIAGVMAMHPRVLVLDEPAAGLDPEGRDTILSQIKDYHEKTGITVLLVSHSMEDIAKYANRVLVMHRARIAMYDTVENVFARAEELLQLGLSVPQVTQIFLKLRQMGLDIPADVYTIPYAVKAIQKALAAKQGGGADA
;
A
#
# COMPACT_ATOMS: atom_id res chain seq x y z
N GLY A 1 8.83 8.33 23.19
CA GLY A 1 7.83 8.79 22.24
C GLY A 1 6.42 8.42 22.70
N ARG A 2 5.42 8.97 22.06
CA ARG A 2 4.02 8.63 22.32
C ARG A 2 3.37 8.16 21.02
N VAL A 3 2.44 7.22 21.13
CA VAL A 3 1.59 6.80 20.00
C VAL A 3 0.15 7.10 20.38
N LEU A 4 -0.45 8.03 19.67
CA LEU A 4 -1.82 8.48 19.93
C LEU A 4 -2.76 7.92 18.86
N VAL A 5 -3.86 7.30 19.30
CA VAL A 5 -4.98 6.91 18.45
C VAL A 5 -6.23 7.62 18.97
N ASP A 6 -6.84 8.46 18.15
CA ASP A 6 -7.96 9.34 18.55
C ASP A 6 -7.65 10.17 19.81
N GLY A 7 -6.42 10.69 19.91
CA GLY A 7 -5.95 11.52 21.02
C GLY A 7 -5.61 10.75 22.31
N ARG A 8 -5.81 9.44 22.36
CA ARG A 8 -5.49 8.58 23.50
C ARG A 8 -4.11 7.93 23.32
N ASP A 9 -3.27 7.99 24.36
CA ASP A 9 -1.93 7.40 24.32
C ASP A 9 -2.00 5.88 24.57
N LEU A 10 -1.37 5.09 23.70
CA LEU A 10 -1.29 3.64 23.86
C LEU A 10 -0.58 3.19 25.14
N TRP A 11 0.28 4.05 25.69
CA TRP A 11 1.12 3.75 26.86
C TRP A 11 0.61 4.41 28.14
N GLU A 12 -0.56 5.04 28.09
CA GLU A 12 -1.21 5.59 29.26
C GLU A 12 -1.59 4.47 30.24
N GLN A 13 -1.39 4.73 31.55
CA GLN A 13 -1.72 3.75 32.58
C GLN A 13 -3.23 3.43 32.56
N GLY A 14 -3.56 2.14 32.42
CA GLY A 14 -4.95 1.69 32.28
C GLY A 14 -5.50 1.73 30.85
N ALA A 15 -4.68 2.02 29.83
CA ALA A 15 -5.10 1.97 28.45
C ALA A 15 -5.60 0.57 28.06
N ASP A 16 -6.77 0.51 27.43
CA ASP A 16 -7.31 -0.74 26.87
C ASP A 16 -6.63 -1.08 25.53
N LEU A 17 -5.47 -1.74 25.63
CA LEU A 17 -4.70 -2.17 24.46
C LEU A 17 -5.49 -3.10 23.51
N ARG A 18 -6.51 -3.81 24.03
CA ARG A 18 -7.34 -4.68 23.21
C ARG A 18 -8.20 -3.87 22.25
N SER A 19 -8.85 -2.82 22.73
CA SER A 19 -9.65 -1.93 21.86
C SER A 19 -8.78 -1.22 20.83
N PHE A 20 -7.58 -0.81 21.16
CA PHE A 20 -6.64 -0.22 20.21
C PHE A 20 -6.25 -1.18 19.08
N ARG A 21 -6.05 -2.46 19.38
CA ARG A 21 -5.73 -3.49 18.37
C ARG A 21 -6.85 -3.72 17.35
N PHE A 22 -8.09 -3.44 17.71
CA PHE A 22 -9.20 -3.51 16.77
C PHE A 22 -9.33 -2.24 15.91
N LEU A 23 -8.82 -1.11 16.40
CA LEU A 23 -8.81 0.14 15.63
C LEU A 23 -7.68 0.20 14.60
N VAL A 24 -6.56 -0.47 14.87
CA VAL A 24 -5.37 -0.48 14.00
C VAL A 24 -5.10 -1.91 13.55
N GLY A 25 -5.45 -2.22 12.31
CA GLY A 25 -5.12 -3.48 11.68
C GLY A 25 -3.67 -3.47 11.18
N LEU A 26 -2.90 -4.49 11.53
CA LEU A 26 -1.52 -4.64 11.09
C LEU A 26 -1.37 -5.91 10.26
N VAL A 27 -0.94 -5.75 9.02
CA VAL A 27 -0.53 -6.85 8.13
C VAL A 27 1.00 -6.84 8.08
N MET A 28 1.60 -7.85 8.67
CA MET A 28 3.06 -8.00 8.72
C MET A 28 3.61 -8.48 7.38
N GLN A 29 4.91 -8.32 7.17
CA GLN A 29 5.61 -8.94 6.06
C GLN A 29 5.42 -10.47 6.07
N TYR A 30 5.05 -11.06 4.91
CA TYR A 30 4.69 -12.49 4.78
C TYR A 30 3.53 -12.91 5.69
N PRO A 31 2.37 -12.26 5.60
CA PRO A 31 1.25 -12.49 6.52
C PRO A 31 0.65 -13.90 6.40
N GLU A 32 0.93 -14.60 5.30
CA GLU A 32 0.55 -16.00 5.06
C GLU A 32 1.12 -16.99 6.08
N TYR A 33 2.18 -16.64 6.80
CA TYR A 33 2.72 -17.47 7.87
C TYR A 33 1.94 -17.39 9.18
N GLN A 34 0.97 -16.47 9.26
CA GLN A 34 0.14 -16.28 10.45
C GLN A 34 -1.16 -17.09 10.39
N LEU A 35 -1.44 -17.78 9.28
CA LEU A 35 -2.64 -18.60 9.10
C LEU A 35 -2.50 -19.91 9.89
N PHE A 36 -3.52 -20.27 10.64
CA PHE A 36 -3.48 -21.42 11.56
C PHE A 36 -4.79 -22.19 11.70
N GLU A 37 -5.90 -21.67 11.19
CA GLU A 37 -7.21 -22.30 11.30
C GLU A 37 -7.42 -23.43 10.28
N GLU A 38 -8.44 -24.26 10.50
CA GLU A 38 -8.76 -25.40 9.64
C GLU A 38 -9.25 -24.96 8.25
N THR A 39 -9.99 -23.83 8.18
CA THR A 39 -10.51 -23.28 6.94
C THR A 39 -10.19 -21.78 6.82
N CYS A 40 -10.13 -21.29 5.59
CA CYS A 40 -9.90 -19.86 5.33
C CYS A 40 -11.01 -19.00 5.93
N ALA A 41 -12.26 -19.43 5.87
CA ALA A 41 -13.38 -18.72 6.50
C ALA A 41 -13.18 -18.57 8.01
N ARG A 42 -12.67 -19.61 8.69
CA ARG A 42 -12.40 -19.56 10.14
C ARG A 42 -11.26 -18.64 10.48
N ASP A 43 -10.19 -18.64 9.67
CA ASP A 43 -9.06 -17.72 9.83
C ASP A 43 -9.50 -16.25 9.70
N ILE A 44 -10.28 -15.93 8.67
CA ILE A 44 -10.83 -14.59 8.49
C ILE A 44 -11.78 -14.21 9.64
N ALA A 45 -12.58 -15.17 10.15
CA ALA A 45 -13.53 -14.97 11.24
C ALA A 45 -12.86 -14.74 12.61
N TYR A 46 -11.60 -15.12 12.77
CA TYR A 46 -10.91 -15.10 14.06
C TYR A 46 -10.90 -13.71 14.72
N GLY A 47 -10.54 -12.69 13.96
CA GLY A 47 -10.55 -11.30 14.44
C GLY A 47 -11.95 -10.83 14.89
N PRO A 48 -12.97 -10.88 14.02
CA PRO A 48 -14.36 -10.55 14.35
C PRO A 48 -14.92 -11.29 15.56
N ARG A 49 -14.66 -12.60 15.71
CA ARG A 49 -15.05 -13.36 16.89
C ARG A 49 -14.38 -12.86 18.17
N ASN A 50 -13.09 -12.52 18.11
CA ASN A 50 -12.37 -11.94 19.23
C ASN A 50 -12.88 -10.54 19.63
N MET A 51 -13.54 -9.83 18.70
CA MET A 51 -14.24 -8.58 19.00
C MET A 51 -15.54 -8.83 19.80
N GLY A 52 -16.01 -10.05 19.89
CA GLY A 52 -17.27 -10.41 20.56
C GLY A 52 -18.51 -10.15 19.72
N LEU A 53 -18.37 -10.12 18.40
CA LEU A 53 -19.50 -9.96 17.48
C LEU A 53 -20.34 -11.25 17.43
N ASP A 54 -21.63 -11.09 17.15
CA ASP A 54 -22.50 -12.25 16.91
C ASP A 54 -22.13 -12.95 15.60
N GLU A 55 -22.51 -14.24 15.47
CA GLU A 55 -22.08 -15.05 14.34
C GLU A 55 -22.63 -14.56 13.00
N ALA A 56 -23.81 -13.94 12.97
CA ALA A 56 -24.37 -13.38 11.74
C ALA A 56 -23.50 -12.21 11.21
N GLU A 57 -23.08 -11.33 12.10
CA GLU A 57 -22.18 -10.23 11.77
C GLU A 57 -20.78 -10.74 11.41
N VAL A 58 -20.26 -11.75 12.12
CA VAL A 58 -18.98 -12.40 11.77
C VAL A 58 -19.03 -12.91 10.33
N GLN A 59 -20.06 -13.70 9.98
CA GLN A 59 -20.21 -14.27 8.64
C GLN A 59 -20.39 -13.19 7.56
N ARG A 60 -21.08 -12.10 7.87
CA ARG A 60 -21.22 -10.97 6.97
C ARG A 60 -19.83 -10.36 6.67
N ARG A 61 -19.05 -10.09 7.71
CA ARG A 61 -17.69 -9.50 7.58
C ARG A 61 -16.71 -10.43 6.86
N VAL A 62 -16.78 -11.72 7.10
CA VAL A 62 -15.97 -12.71 6.38
C VAL A 62 -16.23 -12.64 4.87
N ARG A 63 -17.49 -12.67 4.45
CA ARG A 63 -17.86 -12.59 3.02
C ARG A 63 -17.46 -11.24 2.40
N GLU A 64 -17.67 -10.14 3.12
CA GLU A 64 -17.29 -8.81 2.67
C GLU A 64 -15.78 -8.69 2.47
N ALA A 65 -14.98 -9.12 3.44
CA ALA A 65 -13.53 -9.10 3.35
C ALA A 65 -13.00 -10.03 2.25
N ALA A 66 -13.57 -11.23 2.13
CA ALA A 66 -13.21 -12.18 1.07
C ALA A 66 -13.48 -11.61 -0.33
N ALA A 67 -14.63 -10.98 -0.51
CA ALA A 67 -14.97 -10.32 -1.77
C ALA A 67 -13.99 -9.19 -2.14
N PHE A 68 -13.55 -8.39 -1.15
CA PHE A 68 -12.58 -7.33 -1.38
C PHE A 68 -11.24 -7.84 -1.90
N VAL A 69 -10.76 -8.96 -1.37
CA VAL A 69 -9.47 -9.53 -1.78
C VAL A 69 -9.62 -10.55 -2.92
N GLY A 70 -10.81 -10.71 -3.48
CA GLY A 70 -11.07 -11.60 -4.61
C GLY A 70 -10.93 -13.10 -4.28
N LEU A 71 -11.34 -13.52 -3.09
CA LEU A 71 -11.46 -14.93 -2.71
C LEU A 71 -12.85 -15.43 -3.07
N SER A 72 -12.92 -16.58 -3.75
CA SER A 72 -14.18 -17.27 -4.04
C SER A 72 -14.69 -18.04 -2.81
N ASP A 73 -15.99 -18.30 -2.78
CA ASP A 73 -16.62 -19.09 -1.71
C ASP A 73 -16.00 -20.50 -1.57
N GLU A 74 -15.59 -21.12 -2.70
CA GLU A 74 -14.91 -22.41 -2.69
C GLU A 74 -13.57 -22.37 -1.95
N LEU A 75 -12.85 -21.25 -2.01
CA LEU A 75 -11.57 -21.09 -1.30
C LEU A 75 -11.78 -20.86 0.19
N LEU A 76 -12.93 -20.32 0.61
CA LEU A 76 -13.25 -20.10 2.02
C LEU A 76 -13.41 -21.42 2.80
N GLU A 77 -13.89 -22.47 2.13
CA GLU A 77 -14.07 -23.81 2.75
C GLU A 77 -12.79 -24.64 2.77
N LYS A 78 -11.75 -24.23 2.01
CA LYS A 78 -10.47 -24.95 1.97
C LYS A 78 -9.58 -24.62 3.16
N SER A 79 -8.68 -25.55 3.46
CA SER A 79 -7.60 -25.29 4.39
C SER A 79 -6.65 -24.23 3.82
N PRO A 80 -6.20 -23.24 4.60
CA PRO A 80 -5.19 -22.29 4.16
C PRO A 80 -3.91 -22.98 3.63
N PHE A 81 -3.61 -24.17 4.15
CA PHE A 81 -2.39 -24.92 3.76
C PHE A 81 -2.45 -25.50 2.35
N GLU A 82 -3.64 -25.63 1.77
CA GLU A 82 -3.85 -26.10 0.39
C GLU A 82 -3.77 -24.98 -0.65
N LEU A 83 -3.68 -23.72 -0.22
CA LEU A 83 -3.68 -22.56 -1.10
C LEU A 83 -2.30 -22.22 -1.64
N SER A 84 -2.26 -21.54 -2.79
CA SER A 84 -1.05 -20.86 -3.28
C SER A 84 -0.61 -19.74 -2.33
N GLY A 85 0.66 -19.33 -2.39
CA GLY A 85 1.17 -18.24 -1.56
C GLY A 85 0.38 -16.94 -1.69
N GLY A 86 0.01 -16.56 -2.92
CA GLY A 86 -0.81 -15.38 -3.18
C GLY A 86 -2.23 -15.49 -2.63
N GLN A 87 -2.84 -16.69 -2.68
CA GLN A 87 -4.15 -16.93 -2.07
C GLN A 87 -4.08 -16.88 -0.54
N LYS A 88 -3.06 -17.51 0.08
CA LYS A 88 -2.81 -17.42 1.53
C LYS A 88 -2.69 -15.97 1.99
N ARG A 89 -1.92 -15.18 1.25
CA ARG A 89 -1.75 -13.75 1.55
C ARG A 89 -3.07 -12.99 1.52
N ARG A 90 -3.93 -13.26 0.53
CA ARG A 90 -5.26 -12.66 0.47
C ARG A 90 -6.12 -13.05 1.67
N VAL A 91 -6.07 -14.31 2.11
CA VAL A 91 -6.77 -14.77 3.33
C VAL A 91 -6.29 -13.98 4.55
N ALA A 92 -4.98 -13.84 4.74
CA ALA A 92 -4.40 -13.12 5.88
C ALA A 92 -4.78 -11.63 5.88
N ILE A 93 -4.74 -10.97 4.71
CA ILE A 93 -5.18 -9.57 4.56
C ILE A 93 -6.68 -9.46 4.86
N ALA A 94 -7.51 -10.38 4.34
CA ALA A 94 -8.95 -10.41 4.62
C ALA A 94 -9.25 -10.55 6.11
N GLY A 95 -8.48 -11.37 6.84
CA GLY A 95 -8.62 -11.53 8.29
C GLY A 95 -8.44 -10.23 9.07
N VAL A 96 -7.50 -9.38 8.64
CA VAL A 96 -7.31 -8.05 9.22
C VAL A 96 -8.43 -7.09 8.79
N MET A 97 -8.82 -7.11 7.51
CA MET A 97 -9.88 -6.24 6.98
C MET A 97 -11.24 -6.54 7.59
N ALA A 98 -11.53 -7.82 7.90
CA ALA A 98 -12.79 -8.25 8.53
C ALA A 98 -13.03 -7.62 9.92
N MET A 99 -12.00 -7.12 10.59
CA MET A 99 -12.14 -6.36 11.83
C MET A 99 -12.67 -4.93 11.60
N HIS A 100 -12.73 -4.44 10.37
CA HIS A 100 -13.07 -3.08 10.00
C HIS A 100 -12.22 -2.04 10.75
N PRO A 101 -10.88 -2.12 10.64
CA PRO A 101 -10.00 -1.20 11.34
C PRO A 101 -10.17 0.23 10.81
N ARG A 102 -9.89 1.24 11.61
CA ARG A 102 -9.85 2.64 11.18
C ARG A 102 -8.53 3.02 10.50
N VAL A 103 -7.47 2.31 10.87
CA VAL A 103 -6.14 2.42 10.26
C VAL A 103 -5.68 1.04 9.86
N LEU A 104 -5.28 0.86 8.61
CA LEU A 104 -4.68 -0.37 8.09
C LEU A 104 -3.21 -0.12 7.81
N VAL A 105 -2.34 -0.80 8.55
CA VAL A 105 -0.88 -0.77 8.37
C VAL A 105 -0.47 -2.02 7.60
N LEU A 106 0.23 -1.84 6.49
CA LEU A 106 0.65 -2.90 5.59
C LEU A 106 2.18 -2.83 5.44
N ASP A 107 2.86 -3.84 5.93
CA ASP A 107 4.31 -3.95 5.82
C ASP A 107 4.67 -4.89 4.67
N GLU A 108 5.15 -4.31 3.55
CA GLU A 108 5.52 -5.02 2.33
C GLU A 108 4.44 -6.02 1.83
N PRO A 109 3.16 -5.62 1.69
CA PRO A 109 2.06 -6.56 1.42
C PRO A 109 2.19 -7.29 0.08
N ALA A 110 2.98 -6.76 -0.85
CA ALA A 110 3.20 -7.31 -2.19
C ALA A 110 4.56 -8.00 -2.37
N ALA A 111 5.36 -8.14 -1.29
CA ALA A 111 6.68 -8.77 -1.37
C ALA A 111 6.59 -10.22 -1.85
N GLY A 112 7.43 -10.59 -2.84
CA GLY A 112 7.49 -11.96 -3.37
C GLY A 112 6.33 -12.37 -4.28
N LEU A 113 5.42 -11.46 -4.61
CA LEU A 113 4.40 -11.69 -5.63
C LEU A 113 4.94 -11.36 -7.03
N ASP A 114 4.36 -12.01 -8.04
CA ASP A 114 4.54 -11.61 -9.43
C ASP A 114 3.91 -10.22 -9.69
N PRO A 115 4.23 -9.58 -10.83
CA PRO A 115 3.73 -8.24 -11.12
C PRO A 115 2.19 -8.13 -11.13
N GLU A 116 1.48 -9.14 -11.61
CA GLU A 116 0.02 -9.16 -11.68
C GLU A 116 -0.60 -9.31 -10.29
N GLY A 117 -0.09 -10.24 -9.48
CA GLY A 117 -0.53 -10.42 -8.10
C GLY A 117 -0.27 -9.20 -7.22
N ARG A 118 0.88 -8.52 -7.43
CA ARG A 118 1.22 -7.25 -6.77
C ARG A 118 0.21 -6.16 -7.11
N ASP A 119 -0.01 -5.91 -8.40
CA ASP A 119 -0.97 -4.89 -8.87
C ASP A 119 -2.39 -5.19 -8.38
N THR A 120 -2.80 -6.44 -8.39
CA THR A 120 -4.11 -6.86 -7.92
C THR A 120 -4.30 -6.51 -6.45
N ILE A 121 -3.38 -6.90 -5.56
CA ILE A 121 -3.50 -6.64 -4.12
C ILE A 121 -3.46 -5.14 -3.82
N LEU A 122 -2.52 -4.40 -4.41
CA LEU A 122 -2.40 -2.96 -4.14
C LEU A 122 -3.59 -2.17 -4.67
N SER A 123 -4.15 -2.55 -5.82
CA SER A 123 -5.38 -1.95 -6.37
C SER A 123 -6.58 -2.22 -5.45
N GLN A 124 -6.73 -3.46 -4.96
CA GLN A 124 -7.80 -3.82 -4.03
C GLN A 124 -7.70 -3.03 -2.71
N ILE A 125 -6.48 -2.84 -2.17
CA ILE A 125 -6.26 -2.02 -0.97
C ILE A 125 -6.63 -0.56 -1.24
N LYS A 126 -6.27 -0.01 -2.40
CA LYS A 126 -6.65 1.35 -2.81
C LYS A 126 -8.15 1.49 -2.93
N ASP A 127 -8.82 0.56 -3.61
CA ASP A 127 -10.29 0.53 -3.74
C ASP A 127 -10.97 0.44 -2.38
N TYR A 128 -10.41 -0.33 -1.44
CA TYR A 128 -10.91 -0.41 -0.08
C TYR A 128 -10.79 0.92 0.65
N HIS A 129 -9.63 1.58 0.55
CA HIS A 129 -9.44 2.93 1.10
C HIS A 129 -10.46 3.93 0.53
N GLU A 130 -10.63 3.94 -0.79
CA GLU A 130 -11.54 4.88 -1.47
C GLU A 130 -13.02 4.65 -1.10
N LYS A 131 -13.42 3.38 -0.93
CA LYS A 131 -14.80 3.01 -0.57
C LYS A 131 -15.13 3.24 0.90
N THR A 132 -14.18 3.01 1.79
CA THR A 132 -14.42 3.02 3.25
C THR A 132 -13.92 4.27 3.96
N GLY A 133 -13.01 5.02 3.33
CA GLY A 133 -12.39 6.22 3.92
C GLY A 133 -11.39 5.92 5.03
N ILE A 134 -10.97 4.67 5.23
CA ILE A 134 -9.97 4.31 6.25
C ILE A 134 -8.61 4.91 5.91
N THR A 135 -7.78 5.12 6.92
CA THR A 135 -6.38 5.48 6.70
C THR A 135 -5.56 4.23 6.38
N VAL A 136 -4.79 4.26 5.28
CA VAL A 136 -3.85 3.18 4.93
C VAL A 136 -2.42 3.69 5.07
N LEU A 137 -1.59 2.98 5.83
CA LEU A 137 -0.15 3.16 5.91
C LEU A 137 0.52 2.00 5.16
N LEU A 138 1.05 2.29 3.98
CA LEU A 138 1.78 1.33 3.16
C LEU A 138 3.29 1.51 3.37
N VAL A 139 3.95 0.50 3.92
CA VAL A 139 5.42 0.42 3.95
C VAL A 139 5.86 -0.37 2.73
N SER A 140 6.67 0.22 1.89
CA SER A 140 7.24 -0.44 0.71
C SER A 140 8.61 0.13 0.36
N HIS A 141 9.46 -0.72 -0.21
CA HIS A 141 10.72 -0.34 -0.84
C HIS A 141 10.58 -0.15 -2.37
N SER A 142 9.41 -0.43 -2.94
CA SER A 142 9.09 -0.21 -4.35
C SER A 142 8.67 1.23 -4.57
N MET A 143 9.51 2.01 -5.22
CA MET A 143 9.21 3.40 -5.54
C MET A 143 8.07 3.51 -6.56
N GLU A 144 7.93 2.52 -7.44
CA GLU A 144 6.84 2.41 -8.40
C GLU A 144 5.48 2.24 -7.71
N ASP A 145 5.41 1.37 -6.69
CA ASP A 145 4.18 1.16 -5.92
C ASP A 145 3.78 2.44 -5.17
N ILE A 146 4.75 3.07 -4.50
CA ILE A 146 4.51 4.34 -3.80
C ILE A 146 4.04 5.41 -4.78
N ALA A 147 4.69 5.53 -5.94
CA ALA A 147 4.33 6.52 -6.97
C ALA A 147 2.91 6.28 -7.54
N LYS A 148 2.46 5.02 -7.60
CA LYS A 148 1.17 4.63 -8.19
C LYS A 148 0.01 4.66 -7.19
N TYR A 149 0.25 4.29 -5.93
CA TYR A 149 -0.82 4.00 -4.97
C TYR A 149 -0.89 4.98 -3.79
N ALA A 150 0.20 5.67 -3.44
CA ALA A 150 0.20 6.59 -2.31
C ALA A 150 -0.30 7.99 -2.68
N ASN A 151 -0.89 8.69 -1.71
CA ASN A 151 -1.24 10.11 -1.82
C ASN A 151 -0.13 10.99 -1.20
N ARG A 152 0.48 10.51 -0.12
CA ARG A 152 1.55 11.18 0.61
C ARG A 152 2.67 10.19 0.91
N VAL A 153 3.88 10.70 1.02
CA VAL A 153 5.07 9.88 1.30
C VAL A 153 5.76 10.42 2.55
N LEU A 154 6.05 9.52 3.46
CA LEU A 154 6.89 9.76 4.62
C LEU A 154 8.21 9.02 4.40
N VAL A 155 9.30 9.77 4.26
CA VAL A 155 10.64 9.23 4.08
C VAL A 155 11.36 9.19 5.42
N MET A 156 11.79 7.98 5.81
CA MET A 156 12.58 7.75 7.02
C MET A 156 14.07 7.62 6.69
N HIS A 157 14.92 8.35 7.41
CA HIS A 157 16.37 8.19 7.34
C HIS A 157 16.98 8.27 8.73
N ARG A 158 17.80 7.29 9.12
CA ARG A 158 18.45 7.20 10.44
C ARG A 158 17.48 7.42 11.62
N ALA A 159 16.34 6.72 11.57
CA ALA A 159 15.26 6.80 12.57
C ALA A 159 14.65 8.20 12.75
N ARG A 160 14.72 9.06 11.76
CA ARG A 160 14.09 10.40 11.73
C ARG A 160 13.30 10.57 10.45
N ILE A 161 12.29 11.42 10.50
CA ILE A 161 11.55 11.84 9.32
C ILE A 161 12.46 12.79 8.52
N ALA A 162 12.85 12.39 7.32
CA ALA A 162 13.62 13.22 6.39
C ALA A 162 12.69 14.07 5.52
N MET A 163 11.57 13.50 5.06
CA MET A 163 10.57 14.20 4.26
C MET A 163 9.17 13.71 4.62
N TYR A 164 8.16 14.57 4.53
CA TYR A 164 6.75 14.21 4.60
C TYR A 164 5.94 15.19 3.77
N ASP A 165 5.51 14.74 2.59
CA ASP A 165 4.78 15.58 1.64
C ASP A 165 3.92 14.73 0.69
N THR A 166 3.31 15.37 -0.32
CA THR A 166 2.65 14.68 -1.42
C THR A 166 3.65 13.86 -2.24
N VAL A 167 3.15 12.87 -2.96
CA VAL A 167 3.99 12.02 -3.84
C VAL A 167 4.77 12.86 -4.84
N GLU A 168 4.09 13.85 -5.46
CA GLU A 168 4.69 14.78 -6.42
C GLU A 168 5.87 15.54 -5.82
N ASN A 169 5.67 16.17 -4.66
CA ASN A 169 6.68 16.99 -4.01
C ASN A 169 7.88 16.16 -3.53
N VAL A 170 7.66 14.94 -3.08
CA VAL A 170 8.75 14.05 -2.66
C VAL A 170 9.56 13.58 -3.86
N PHE A 171 8.93 13.14 -4.95
CA PHE A 171 9.68 12.67 -6.13
C PHE A 171 10.26 13.83 -6.97
N ALA A 172 9.75 15.04 -6.87
CA ALA A 172 10.42 16.23 -7.43
C ALA A 172 11.80 16.48 -6.78
N ARG A 173 12.03 15.97 -5.57
CA ARG A 173 13.32 16.01 -4.84
C ARG A 173 14.15 14.74 -5.06
N ALA A 174 14.12 14.19 -6.28
CA ALA A 174 14.75 12.92 -6.62
C ALA A 174 16.26 12.86 -6.26
N GLU A 175 17.00 13.94 -6.48
CA GLU A 175 18.43 14.02 -6.15
C GLU A 175 18.67 13.90 -4.63
N GLU A 176 17.82 14.50 -3.81
CA GLU A 176 17.91 14.36 -2.35
C GLU A 176 17.61 12.93 -1.89
N LEU A 177 16.59 12.27 -2.50
CA LEU A 177 16.30 10.86 -2.22
C LEU A 177 17.51 9.98 -2.53
N LEU A 178 18.16 10.19 -3.67
CA LEU A 178 19.38 9.46 -4.04
C LEU A 178 20.53 9.72 -3.06
N GLN A 179 20.72 10.96 -2.57
CA GLN A 179 21.71 11.28 -1.55
C GLN A 179 21.44 10.60 -0.20
N LEU A 180 20.17 10.37 0.14
CA LEU A 180 19.76 9.59 1.31
C LEU A 180 19.97 8.08 1.14
N GLY A 181 20.42 7.62 -0.04
CA GLY A 181 20.62 6.21 -0.37
C GLY A 181 19.33 5.49 -0.75
N LEU A 182 18.28 6.24 -1.07
CA LEU A 182 17.01 5.70 -1.55
C LEU A 182 17.00 5.64 -3.08
N SER A 183 16.16 4.78 -3.63
CA SER A 183 15.89 4.77 -5.07
C SER A 183 14.81 5.79 -5.43
N VAL A 184 14.60 5.99 -6.73
CA VAL A 184 13.47 6.73 -7.30
C VAL A 184 12.87 5.87 -8.43
N PRO A 185 11.62 6.11 -8.86
CA PRO A 185 11.02 5.37 -9.97
C PRO A 185 11.93 5.36 -11.21
N GLN A 186 11.95 4.26 -11.94
CA GLN A 186 12.80 4.10 -13.12
C GLN A 186 12.59 5.22 -14.13
N VAL A 187 11.35 5.64 -14.32
CA VAL A 187 11.01 6.75 -15.21
C VAL A 187 11.65 8.06 -14.75
N THR A 188 11.72 8.32 -13.45
CA THR A 188 12.40 9.49 -12.88
C THR A 188 13.90 9.44 -13.17
N GLN A 189 14.54 8.27 -13.03
CA GLN A 189 15.95 8.09 -13.35
C GLN A 189 16.24 8.39 -14.83
N ILE A 190 15.36 7.94 -15.74
CA ILE A 190 15.47 8.23 -17.17
C ILE A 190 15.41 9.74 -17.41
N PHE A 191 14.44 10.43 -16.81
CA PHE A 191 14.28 11.88 -16.99
C PHE A 191 15.45 12.68 -16.41
N LEU A 192 16.00 12.26 -15.27
CA LEU A 192 17.22 12.87 -14.73
C LEU A 192 18.40 12.75 -15.71
N LYS A 193 18.60 11.59 -16.33
CA LYS A 193 19.64 11.36 -17.34
C LYS A 193 19.41 12.21 -18.59
N LEU A 194 18.19 12.27 -19.10
CA LEU A 194 17.87 13.09 -20.28
C LEU A 194 18.12 14.58 -20.02
N ARG A 195 17.83 15.09 -18.82
CA ARG A 195 18.18 16.46 -18.41
C ARG A 195 19.67 16.69 -18.36
N GLN A 196 20.44 15.74 -17.81
CA GLN A 196 21.92 15.81 -17.82
C GLN A 196 22.50 15.85 -19.23
N MET A 197 21.80 15.27 -20.22
CA MET A 197 22.16 15.36 -21.64
C MET A 197 21.71 16.68 -22.31
N GLY A 198 21.14 17.61 -21.54
CA GLY A 198 20.74 18.95 -22.03
C GLY A 198 19.33 19.04 -22.60
N LEU A 199 18.47 18.02 -22.39
CA LEU A 199 17.08 18.12 -22.83
C LEU A 199 16.29 18.97 -21.83
N ASP A 200 15.49 19.90 -22.35
CA ASP A 200 14.56 20.72 -21.56
C ASP A 200 13.25 19.94 -21.33
N ILE A 201 13.23 19.17 -20.26
CA ILE A 201 12.09 18.33 -19.83
C ILE A 201 11.87 18.45 -18.32
N PRO A 202 10.63 18.20 -17.81
CA PRO A 202 10.33 18.31 -16.38
C PRO A 202 11.21 17.42 -15.50
N ALA A 203 11.51 17.89 -14.29
CA ALA A 203 12.29 17.13 -13.29
C ALA A 203 11.42 16.22 -12.41
N ASP A 204 10.14 16.53 -12.33
CA ASP A 204 9.14 15.96 -11.41
C ASP A 204 8.37 14.76 -11.98
N VAL A 205 8.91 14.14 -13.02
CA VAL A 205 8.28 12.98 -13.66
C VAL A 205 8.52 11.71 -12.85
N TYR A 206 7.45 11.13 -12.29
CA TYR A 206 7.51 9.95 -11.43
C TYR A 206 6.56 8.81 -11.87
N THR A 207 5.72 9.01 -12.90
CA THR A 207 4.85 7.98 -13.47
C THR A 207 4.99 7.87 -14.97
N ILE A 208 4.77 6.67 -15.53
CA ILE A 208 4.83 6.43 -16.97
C ILE A 208 3.82 7.30 -17.76
N PRO A 209 2.54 7.43 -17.35
CA PRO A 209 1.60 8.30 -18.06
C PRO A 209 2.04 9.77 -18.10
N TYR A 210 2.66 10.26 -17.01
CA TYR A 210 3.21 11.61 -16.98
C TYR A 210 4.42 11.74 -17.91
N ALA A 211 5.33 10.75 -17.92
CA ALA A 211 6.48 10.72 -18.82
C ALA A 211 6.08 10.78 -20.28
N VAL A 212 5.09 9.98 -20.71
CA VAL A 212 4.58 9.99 -22.07
C VAL A 212 4.09 11.38 -22.49
N LYS A 213 3.28 12.03 -21.64
CA LYS A 213 2.80 13.39 -21.89
C LYS A 213 3.95 14.41 -21.98
N ALA A 214 4.92 14.30 -21.09
CA ALA A 214 6.08 15.21 -21.07
C ALA A 214 6.93 15.07 -22.34
N ILE A 215 7.20 13.83 -22.79
CA ILE A 215 7.95 13.59 -24.02
C ILE A 215 7.18 14.07 -25.25
N GLN A 216 5.89 13.77 -25.34
CA GLN A 216 5.05 14.26 -26.46
C GLN A 216 5.07 15.79 -26.56
N LYS A 217 4.96 16.48 -25.41
CA LYS A 217 5.05 17.95 -25.37
C LYS A 217 6.40 18.47 -25.82
N ALA A 218 7.50 17.85 -25.39
CA ALA A 218 8.85 18.23 -25.79
C ALA A 218 9.10 18.00 -27.29
N LEU A 219 8.59 16.90 -27.86
CA LEU A 219 8.70 16.63 -29.31
C LEU A 219 7.90 17.62 -30.15
N ALA A 220 6.67 17.93 -29.72
CA ALA A 220 5.83 18.91 -30.41
C ALA A 220 6.48 20.32 -30.42
N ALA A 221 7.11 20.73 -29.30
CA ALA A 221 7.83 22.01 -29.22
C ALA A 221 9.03 22.07 -30.20
N LYS A 222 9.76 20.96 -30.38
CA LYS A 222 10.85 20.88 -31.37
C LYS A 222 10.37 20.92 -32.81
N GLN A 223 9.22 20.34 -33.12
CA GLN A 223 8.65 20.34 -34.48
C GLN A 223 8.06 21.71 -34.85
N GLY A 224 7.50 22.46 -33.87
CA GLY A 224 6.96 23.80 -34.10
C GLY A 224 8.03 24.91 -34.19
N GLY A 225 9.22 24.69 -33.62
CA GLY A 225 10.34 25.65 -33.68
C GLY A 225 11.24 25.53 -34.92
N GLY A 226 10.98 24.56 -35.81
CA GLY A 226 11.75 24.36 -37.04
C GLY A 226 11.14 24.98 -38.30
N ALA A 227 10.03 25.73 -38.18
CA ALA A 227 9.32 26.32 -39.33
C ALA A 227 9.70 27.80 -39.62
N ASP A 228 10.55 28.41 -38.79
CA ASP A 228 10.99 29.81 -38.99
C ASP A 228 12.53 29.92 -38.97
N ALA A 229 13.20 29.17 -39.84
CA ALA A 229 14.63 29.37 -40.12
C ALA A 229 14.91 29.28 -41.64
#